data_917456bd8449aa5801692356277e8e5a
#
_entry.id   917456bd8449aa5801692356277e8e5a
#
_cell.length_a   1.000
_cell.length_b   1.000
_cell.length_c   1.000
_cell.angle_alpha   90.00
_cell.angle_beta   90.00
_cell.angle_gamma   90.00
#
_symmetry.space_group_name_H-M   'P 1'
#
loop_
_entity.id
_entity.type
_entity.pdbx_description
1 polymer ?
#
loop_
_entity_poly.entity_id
_entity_poly.type
_entity_poly.pdbx_seq_one_letter_code
_entity_poly.pdbx_strand_id
1 'polypeptide(L)'
;MADARARLDAVFRAVTLKRPKEEGGGRAPWKALPPEFGKPDTAARTFRRWAKEGLWERLLRLVSDKSGARIPLVAALRYRVCCAFRRAIKLLGLRGIVLARRLGLYSALPAPSQFLPDPDLSEIYMPVILRALDRMRAGPRPAPDGVPKPAWSPPRRAWALFRQMHRLAGGRARITRAMEPA
;
A
#
# COMPACT_ATOMS: atom_id res chain seq x y z
N MET A 1 -8.30 10.14 31.56
CA MET A 1 -7.60 9.93 30.27
C MET A 1 -7.70 8.47 29.91
N ALA A 2 -8.33 8.13 28.77
CA ALA A 2 -8.32 6.73 28.33
C ALA A 2 -6.87 6.32 28.00
N ASP A 3 -6.44 5.22 28.60
CA ASP A 3 -5.07 4.72 28.51
C ASP A 3 -4.66 4.52 27.03
N ALA A 4 -3.57 5.15 26.64
CA ALA A 4 -3.00 5.03 25.27
C ALA A 4 -2.64 3.57 24.96
N ARG A 5 -2.24 2.80 25.97
CA ARG A 5 -1.95 1.37 25.87
C ARG A 5 -3.20 0.57 25.52
N ALA A 6 -4.31 0.79 26.26
CA ALA A 6 -5.58 0.10 25.97
C ALA A 6 -6.08 0.39 24.55
N ARG A 7 -5.91 1.63 24.06
CA ARG A 7 -6.25 1.98 22.67
C ARG A 7 -5.36 1.28 21.64
N LEU A 8 -4.07 1.14 21.96
CA LEU A 8 -3.14 0.43 21.08
C LEU A 8 -3.47 -1.06 21.03
N ASP A 9 -3.78 -1.66 22.16
CA ASP A 9 -4.20 -3.07 22.25
C ASP A 9 -5.50 -3.31 21.46
N ALA A 10 -6.49 -2.43 21.59
CA ALA A 10 -7.73 -2.47 20.82
C ALA A 10 -7.45 -2.41 19.31
N VAL A 11 -6.58 -1.51 18.87
CA VAL A 11 -6.19 -1.39 17.46
C VAL A 11 -5.45 -2.64 17.00
N PHE A 12 -4.48 -3.14 17.77
CA PHE A 12 -3.75 -4.35 17.41
C PHE A 12 -4.66 -5.57 17.36
N ARG A 13 -5.60 -5.69 18.28
CA ARG A 13 -6.61 -6.76 18.23
C ARG A 13 -7.42 -6.66 16.94
N ALA A 14 -7.98 -5.49 16.61
CA ALA A 14 -8.81 -5.28 15.43
C ALA A 14 -8.07 -5.55 14.11
N VAL A 15 -6.77 -5.23 14.00
CA VAL A 15 -6.03 -5.42 12.76
C VAL A 15 -5.52 -6.85 12.56
N THR A 16 -5.43 -7.64 13.63
CA THR A 16 -5.02 -9.04 13.58
C THR A 16 -6.19 -10.01 13.44
N LEU A 17 -7.41 -9.58 13.72
CA LEU A 17 -8.62 -10.38 13.53
C LEU A 17 -8.78 -10.78 12.06
N LYS A 18 -9.06 -12.05 11.85
CA LYS A 18 -9.39 -12.65 10.55
C LYS A 18 -10.84 -13.11 10.55
N ARG A 19 -11.49 -13.04 9.41
CA ARG A 19 -12.76 -13.73 9.20
C ARG A 19 -12.53 -15.23 9.05
N PRO A 20 -13.48 -16.07 9.45
CA PRO A 20 -13.47 -17.49 9.16
C PRO A 20 -13.30 -17.74 7.64
N LYS A 21 -12.72 -18.89 7.28
CA LYS A 21 -12.53 -19.23 5.85
C LYS A 21 -13.88 -19.39 5.14
N GLU A 22 -14.87 -19.88 5.84
CA GLU A 22 -16.26 -20.09 5.38
C GLU A 22 -16.94 -18.78 4.99
N GLU A 23 -16.56 -17.66 5.64
CA GLU A 23 -17.04 -16.31 5.34
C GLU A 23 -16.15 -15.58 4.30
N GLY A 24 -15.38 -16.33 3.51
CA GLY A 24 -14.47 -15.79 2.51
C GLY A 24 -13.10 -15.38 3.05
N GLY A 25 -12.80 -15.64 4.32
CA GLY A 25 -11.51 -15.38 4.95
C GLY A 25 -11.09 -13.91 4.94
N GLY A 26 -9.78 -13.69 5.10
CA GLY A 26 -9.21 -12.35 5.03
C GLY A 26 -9.40 -11.53 6.29
N ARG A 27 -9.43 -10.21 6.16
CA ARG A 27 -9.39 -9.27 7.28
C ARG A 27 -10.79 -9.01 7.83
N ALA A 28 -10.96 -9.13 9.15
CA ALA A 28 -12.21 -8.78 9.80
C ALA A 28 -12.51 -7.26 9.74
N PRO A 29 -13.79 -6.86 9.64
CA PRO A 29 -14.20 -5.47 9.74
C PRO A 29 -13.97 -4.93 11.16
N TRP A 30 -13.92 -3.60 11.32
CA TRP A 30 -13.72 -2.98 12.65
C TRP A 30 -14.83 -3.38 13.64
N LYS A 31 -16.06 -3.50 13.18
CA LYS A 31 -17.21 -3.90 14.02
C LYS A 31 -17.12 -5.32 14.61
N ALA A 32 -16.18 -6.13 14.13
CA ALA A 32 -15.91 -7.44 14.73
C ALA A 32 -14.96 -7.35 15.95
N LEU A 33 -14.55 -6.14 16.36
CA LEU A 33 -13.76 -5.96 17.58
C LEU A 33 -14.57 -6.40 18.78
N PRO A 34 -14.06 -7.30 19.64
CA PRO A 34 -14.73 -7.72 20.85
C PRO A 34 -15.01 -6.55 21.81
N PRO A 35 -16.16 -6.56 22.52
CA PRO A 35 -16.60 -5.42 23.33
C PRO A 35 -15.67 -5.07 24.49
N GLU A 36 -14.88 -6.02 25.01
CA GLU A 36 -13.87 -5.80 26.04
C GLU A 36 -12.76 -4.85 25.60
N PHE A 37 -12.55 -4.67 24.29
CA PHE A 37 -11.59 -3.69 23.72
C PHE A 37 -12.23 -2.32 23.45
N GLY A 38 -13.49 -2.13 23.81
CA GLY A 38 -14.23 -0.89 23.66
C GLY A 38 -14.91 -0.72 22.30
N LYS A 39 -15.37 0.51 22.01
CA LYS A 39 -16.17 0.78 20.80
C LYS A 39 -15.35 0.67 19.52
N PRO A 40 -15.79 -0.12 18.52
CA PRO A 40 -15.09 -0.30 17.24
C PRO A 40 -14.80 1.00 16.49
N ASP A 41 -15.73 1.96 16.53
CA ASP A 41 -15.55 3.26 15.87
C ASP A 41 -14.43 4.09 16.51
N THR A 42 -14.28 4.02 17.83
CA THR A 42 -13.20 4.69 18.55
C THR A 42 -11.84 4.12 18.13
N ALA A 43 -11.72 2.79 18.06
CA ALA A 43 -10.51 2.13 17.58
C ALA A 43 -10.19 2.52 16.12
N ALA A 44 -11.21 2.55 15.25
CA ALA A 44 -11.06 2.92 13.85
C ALA A 44 -10.64 4.39 13.66
N ARG A 45 -11.23 5.33 14.44
CA ARG A 45 -10.85 6.76 14.42
C ARG A 45 -9.43 6.96 14.94
N THR A 46 -9.09 6.32 16.05
CA THR A 46 -7.74 6.36 16.63
C THR A 46 -6.70 5.84 15.64
N PHE A 47 -6.97 4.69 15.00
CA PHE A 47 -6.11 4.14 13.97
C PHE A 47 -5.84 5.12 12.82
N ARG A 48 -6.89 5.78 12.29
CA ARG A 48 -6.75 6.76 11.20
C ARG A 48 -5.97 7.99 11.62
N ARG A 49 -6.21 8.51 12.84
CA ARG A 49 -5.47 9.62 13.41
C ARG A 49 -3.98 9.29 13.50
N TRP A 50 -3.63 8.14 14.08
CA TRP A 50 -2.27 7.68 14.20
C TRP A 50 -1.58 7.42 12.85
N ALA A 51 -2.33 7.03 11.82
CA ALA A 51 -1.80 6.94 10.47
C ALA A 51 -1.40 8.32 9.93
N LYS A 52 -2.22 9.36 10.17
CA LYS A 52 -1.91 10.74 9.77
C LYS A 52 -0.72 11.32 10.55
N GLU A 53 -0.59 10.98 11.82
CA GLU A 53 0.51 11.40 12.71
C GLU A 53 1.82 10.63 12.45
N GLY A 54 1.84 9.68 11.51
CA GLY A 54 3.02 8.90 11.16
C GLY A 54 3.44 7.83 12.18
N LEU A 55 2.55 7.46 13.11
CA LEU A 55 2.87 6.45 14.13
C LEU A 55 3.21 5.10 13.50
N TRP A 56 2.46 4.68 12.47
CA TRP A 56 2.67 3.38 11.84
C TRP A 56 3.99 3.28 11.11
N GLU A 57 4.47 4.39 10.50
CA GLU A 57 5.80 4.45 9.88
C GLU A 57 6.91 4.36 10.93
N ARG A 58 6.76 5.06 12.08
CA ARG A 58 7.74 4.99 13.19
C ARG A 58 7.82 3.59 13.77
N LEU A 59 6.67 2.96 14.06
CA LEU A 59 6.64 1.59 14.56
C LEU A 59 7.21 0.58 13.54
N LEU A 60 6.95 0.77 12.25
CA LEU A 60 7.49 -0.11 11.22
C LEU A 60 9.03 -0.04 11.17
N ARG A 61 9.60 1.17 11.26
CA ARG A 61 11.07 1.34 11.36
C ARG A 61 11.62 0.69 12.62
N LEU A 62 10.97 0.88 13.77
CA LEU A 62 11.40 0.28 15.03
C LEU A 62 11.49 -1.26 14.94
N VAL A 63 10.48 -1.92 14.37
CA VAL A 63 10.47 -3.38 14.27
C VAL A 63 11.29 -3.91 13.09
N SER A 64 11.80 -3.04 12.21
CA SER A 64 12.72 -3.40 11.13
C SER A 64 14.17 -3.38 11.58
N ASP A 65 14.49 -2.69 12.66
CA ASP A 65 15.85 -2.62 13.20
C ASP A 65 16.34 -4.01 13.62
N LYS A 66 17.44 -4.42 13.01
CA LYS A 66 18.05 -5.73 13.28
C LYS A 66 18.56 -5.86 14.71
N SER A 67 18.99 -4.75 15.32
CA SER A 67 19.41 -4.73 16.73
C SER A 67 18.23 -4.96 17.66
N GLY A 68 17.09 -4.36 17.38
CA GLY A 68 15.84 -4.55 18.12
C GLY A 68 15.19 -5.91 17.87
N ALA A 69 15.41 -6.54 16.72
CA ALA A 69 14.83 -7.85 16.38
C ALA A 69 15.27 -8.99 17.31
N ARG A 70 16.37 -8.80 18.02
CA ARG A 70 16.87 -9.77 19.04
C ARG A 70 16.09 -9.69 20.37
N ILE A 71 15.30 -8.63 20.57
CA ILE A 71 14.48 -8.47 21.76
C ILE A 71 13.16 -9.23 21.54
N PRO A 72 12.82 -10.26 22.34
CA PRO A 72 11.62 -11.09 22.14
C PRO A 72 10.33 -10.27 22.04
N LEU A 73 10.23 -9.19 22.81
CA LEU A 73 9.08 -8.29 22.80
C LEU A 73 8.92 -7.59 21.45
N VAL A 74 10.00 -7.13 20.82
CA VAL A 74 9.98 -6.47 19.51
C VAL A 74 9.59 -7.47 18.42
N ALA A 75 10.11 -8.71 18.50
CA ALA A 75 9.73 -9.78 17.57
C ALA A 75 8.23 -10.10 17.66
N ALA A 76 7.67 -10.19 18.88
CA ALA A 76 6.24 -10.40 19.10
C ALA A 76 5.37 -9.24 18.55
N LEU A 77 5.85 -8.01 18.63
CA LEU A 77 5.17 -6.82 18.09
C LEU A 77 5.24 -6.75 16.56
N ARG A 78 6.30 -7.29 15.94
CA ARG A 78 6.54 -7.20 14.51
C ARG A 78 5.33 -7.63 13.67
N TYR A 79 4.74 -8.75 13.99
CA TYR A 79 3.55 -9.25 13.29
C TYR A 79 2.36 -8.27 13.40
N ARG A 80 2.08 -7.78 14.63
CA ARG A 80 0.98 -6.84 14.87
C ARG A 80 1.19 -5.51 14.16
N VAL A 81 2.41 -4.99 14.19
CA VAL A 81 2.81 -3.75 13.49
C VAL A 81 2.69 -3.93 11.99
N CYS A 82 3.16 -5.04 11.40
CA CYS A 82 3.00 -5.33 9.97
C CYS A 82 1.51 -5.42 9.58
N CYS A 83 0.66 -6.03 10.40
CA CYS A 83 -0.78 -6.07 10.16
C CYS A 83 -1.42 -4.67 10.19
N ALA A 84 -1.05 -3.83 11.17
CA ALA A 84 -1.52 -2.46 11.29
C ALA A 84 -1.04 -1.63 10.10
N PHE A 85 0.24 -1.70 9.77
CA PHE A 85 0.82 -0.97 8.64
C PHE A 85 0.18 -1.36 7.30
N ARG A 86 0.00 -2.65 7.04
CA ARG A 86 -0.70 -3.15 5.84
C ARG A 86 -2.11 -2.56 5.72
N ARG A 87 -2.80 -2.37 6.84
CA ARG A 87 -4.12 -1.73 6.85
C ARG A 87 -4.01 -0.21 6.62
N ALA A 88 -2.96 0.42 7.14
CA ALA A 88 -2.69 1.85 7.01
C ALA A 88 -2.26 2.25 5.58
N ILE A 89 -1.72 1.35 4.76
CA ILE A 89 -1.29 1.64 3.38
C ILE A 89 -2.42 2.28 2.55
N LYS A 90 -3.68 1.96 2.82
CA LYS A 90 -4.82 2.62 2.16
C LYS A 90 -4.90 4.14 2.45
N LEU A 91 -4.28 4.59 3.53
CA LEU A 91 -4.21 6.00 3.95
C LEU A 91 -2.85 6.62 3.60
N LEU A 92 -1.79 5.83 3.68
CA LEU A 92 -0.41 6.25 3.42
C LEU A 92 -0.09 6.31 1.91
N GLY A 93 -0.80 5.52 1.12
CA GLY A 93 -0.59 5.45 -0.33
C GLY A 93 0.78 4.86 -0.71
N LEU A 94 1.33 5.35 -1.83
CA LEU A 94 2.56 4.85 -2.41
C LEU A 94 3.75 4.94 -1.45
N ARG A 95 3.86 6.02 -0.67
CA ARG A 95 4.96 6.20 0.30
C ARG A 95 5.04 5.05 1.31
N GLY A 96 3.89 4.51 1.73
CA GLY A 96 3.86 3.35 2.63
C GLY A 96 4.39 2.09 1.96
N ILE A 97 4.07 1.85 0.70
CA ILE A 97 4.57 0.71 -0.07
C ILE A 97 6.09 0.80 -0.21
N VAL A 98 6.60 1.96 -0.62
CA VAL A 98 8.05 2.21 -0.79
C VAL A 98 8.78 2.02 0.54
N LEU A 99 8.26 2.56 1.64
CA LEU A 99 8.86 2.39 2.97
C LEU A 99 8.94 0.92 3.37
N ALA A 100 7.85 0.15 3.24
CA ALA A 100 7.82 -1.26 3.61
C ALA A 100 8.83 -2.09 2.79
N ARG A 101 9.00 -1.78 1.50
CA ARG A 101 10.00 -2.43 0.63
C ARG A 101 11.42 -2.09 1.05
N ARG A 102 11.75 -0.82 1.24
CA ARG A 102 13.09 -0.38 1.68
C ARG A 102 13.51 -1.00 3.01
N LEU A 103 12.55 -1.25 3.90
CA LEU A 103 12.79 -1.92 5.17
C LEU A 103 12.80 -3.45 5.07
N GLY A 104 12.55 -4.04 3.88
CA GLY A 104 12.49 -5.49 3.70
C GLY A 104 11.31 -6.16 4.40
N LEU A 105 10.30 -5.38 4.82
CA LEU A 105 9.13 -5.88 5.55
C LEU A 105 7.98 -6.23 4.60
N TYR A 106 8.19 -7.23 3.75
CA TYR A 106 7.20 -7.67 2.74
C TYR A 106 5.86 -8.10 3.35
N SER A 107 5.85 -8.59 4.59
CA SER A 107 4.62 -8.91 5.33
C SER A 107 3.75 -7.69 5.63
N ALA A 108 4.30 -6.48 5.58
CA ALA A 108 3.57 -5.24 5.74
C ALA A 108 2.95 -4.72 4.44
N LEU A 109 3.23 -5.34 3.29
CA LEU A 109 2.68 -4.96 1.99
C LEU A 109 1.22 -5.42 1.82
N PRO A 110 0.38 -4.69 1.03
CA PRO A 110 -1.02 -5.02 0.81
C PRO A 110 -1.23 -6.17 -0.19
N ALA A 111 -0.21 -6.51 -0.97
CA ALA A 111 -0.18 -7.58 -1.95
C ALA A 111 1.23 -8.18 -2.05
N PRO A 112 1.42 -9.30 -2.76
CA PRO A 112 2.75 -9.83 -3.07
C PRO A 112 3.66 -8.76 -3.70
N SER A 113 4.93 -8.74 -3.30
CA SER A 113 5.87 -7.67 -3.67
C SER A 113 6.04 -7.48 -5.18
N GLN A 114 5.96 -8.57 -5.95
CA GLN A 114 6.08 -8.53 -7.41
C GLN A 114 4.97 -7.72 -8.13
N PHE A 115 3.84 -7.48 -7.44
CA PHE A 115 2.71 -6.71 -7.99
C PHE A 115 2.67 -5.26 -7.49
N LEU A 116 3.69 -4.83 -6.77
CA LEU A 116 3.73 -3.50 -6.15
C LEU A 116 4.92 -2.70 -6.65
N PRO A 117 4.82 -1.35 -6.66
CA PRO A 117 5.93 -0.49 -7.04
C PRO A 117 7.21 -0.83 -6.27
N ASP A 118 8.30 -0.94 -7.00
CA ASP A 118 9.64 -1.13 -6.47
C ASP A 118 10.40 0.20 -6.55
N PRO A 119 10.89 0.75 -5.42
CA PRO A 119 11.60 2.02 -5.45
C PRO A 119 12.86 1.97 -6.33
N ASP A 120 13.60 0.87 -6.27
CA ASP A 120 14.84 0.73 -7.03
C ASP A 120 14.56 0.57 -8.53
N LEU A 121 13.55 -0.23 -8.89
CA LEU A 121 13.10 -0.35 -10.27
C LEU A 121 12.43 0.93 -10.78
N SER A 122 11.76 1.69 -9.91
CA SER A 122 11.14 2.96 -10.32
C SER A 122 12.17 3.97 -10.76
N GLU A 123 13.32 4.06 -10.09
CA GLU A 123 14.42 4.95 -10.48
C GLU A 123 15.01 4.57 -11.85
N ILE A 124 15.14 3.27 -12.12
CA ILE A 124 15.67 2.76 -13.39
C ILE A 124 14.65 2.97 -14.53
N TYR A 125 13.37 2.67 -14.28
CA TYR A 125 12.35 2.70 -15.33
C TYR A 125 11.72 4.07 -15.54
N MET A 126 11.82 5.00 -14.59
CA MET A 126 11.21 6.32 -14.72
C MET A 126 11.66 7.06 -15.99
N PRO A 127 12.95 7.13 -16.34
CA PRO A 127 13.38 7.76 -17.61
C PRO A 127 12.81 7.08 -18.85
N VAL A 128 12.59 5.76 -18.79
CA VAL A 128 12.00 5.01 -19.91
C VAL A 128 10.53 5.34 -20.04
N ILE A 129 9.80 5.40 -18.91
CA ILE A 129 8.37 5.75 -18.87
C ILE A 129 8.17 7.19 -19.35
N LEU A 130 8.97 8.13 -18.88
CA LEU A 130 8.88 9.54 -19.29
C LEU A 130 9.12 9.68 -20.80
N ARG A 131 10.15 9.05 -21.34
CA ARG A 131 10.40 9.03 -22.80
C ARG A 131 9.27 8.40 -23.60
N ALA A 132 8.60 7.37 -23.06
CA ALA A 132 7.45 6.77 -23.69
C ALA A 132 6.25 7.73 -23.69
N LEU A 133 5.99 8.42 -22.58
CA LEU A 133 4.93 9.43 -22.46
C LEU A 133 5.19 10.62 -23.40
N ASP A 134 6.43 11.08 -23.52
CA ASP A 134 6.78 12.17 -24.45
C ASP A 134 6.57 11.77 -25.89
N ARG A 135 6.88 10.52 -26.26
CA ARG A 135 6.58 10.00 -27.61
C ARG A 135 5.08 9.92 -27.88
N MET A 136 4.29 9.54 -26.87
CA MET A 136 2.82 9.52 -26.99
C MET A 136 2.26 10.93 -27.16
N ARG A 137 2.80 11.94 -26.47
CA ARG A 137 2.41 13.34 -26.59
C ARG A 137 2.81 13.95 -27.93
N ALA A 138 3.96 13.58 -28.46
CA ALA A 138 4.46 14.06 -29.74
C ALA A 138 3.66 13.53 -30.95
N GLY A 139 2.76 12.56 -30.72
CA GLY A 139 1.99 11.93 -31.79
C GLY A 139 2.81 11.00 -32.68
N PRO A 140 2.17 10.41 -33.71
CA PRO A 140 2.85 9.54 -34.64
C PRO A 140 3.88 10.32 -35.46
N ARG A 141 5.13 9.87 -35.46
CA ARG A 141 6.15 10.42 -36.36
C ARG A 141 5.76 10.10 -37.82
N PRO A 142 5.81 11.07 -38.73
CA PRO A 142 5.65 10.77 -40.15
C PRO A 142 6.71 9.74 -40.55
N ALA A 143 6.27 8.66 -41.21
CA ALA A 143 7.21 7.70 -41.76
C ALA A 143 7.91 8.32 -42.98
N PRO A 144 9.12 7.89 -43.34
CA PRO A 144 9.82 8.39 -44.51
C PRO A 144 8.99 8.26 -45.80
N ASP A 145 8.06 7.34 -45.82
CA ASP A 145 7.12 7.00 -46.91
C ASP A 145 5.79 7.76 -46.82
N GLY A 146 5.66 8.72 -45.89
CA GLY A 146 4.43 9.53 -45.70
C GLY A 146 3.27 8.79 -45.01
N VAL A 147 3.38 7.51 -44.71
CA VAL A 147 2.36 6.72 -44.01
C VAL A 147 2.52 6.91 -42.50
N PRO A 148 1.51 7.46 -41.78
CA PRO A 148 1.59 7.63 -40.31
C PRO A 148 1.71 6.26 -39.64
N LYS A 149 2.80 6.05 -38.89
CA LYS A 149 2.89 4.86 -38.02
C LYS A 149 1.96 5.05 -36.83
N PRO A 150 1.16 4.03 -36.45
CA PRO A 150 0.27 4.12 -35.30
C PRO A 150 1.09 4.45 -34.05
N ALA A 151 0.58 5.36 -33.21
CA ALA A 151 1.19 5.70 -31.94
C ALA A 151 1.32 4.42 -31.09
N TRP A 152 2.53 4.19 -30.55
CA TRP A 152 2.74 3.07 -29.66
C TRP A 152 1.88 3.26 -28.40
N SER A 153 1.06 2.27 -28.09
CA SER A 153 0.31 2.19 -26.85
C SER A 153 0.76 0.98 -26.03
N PRO A 154 0.82 1.10 -24.69
CA PRO A 154 1.13 -0.05 -23.87
C PRO A 154 0.10 -1.19 -24.06
N PRO A 155 0.52 -2.46 -23.98
CA PRO A 155 -0.40 -3.59 -24.04
C PRO A 155 -1.52 -3.46 -22.97
N ARG A 156 -2.73 -3.90 -23.31
CA ARG A 156 -3.89 -3.86 -22.37
C ARG A 156 -3.57 -4.47 -20.99
N ARG A 157 -2.74 -5.52 -20.94
CA ARG A 157 -2.28 -6.14 -19.69
C ARG A 157 -1.43 -5.18 -18.84
N ALA A 158 -0.55 -4.39 -19.44
CA ALA A 158 0.25 -3.38 -18.75
C ALA A 158 -0.63 -2.29 -18.15
N TRP A 159 -1.64 -1.82 -18.86
CA TRP A 159 -2.64 -0.87 -18.34
C TRP A 159 -3.47 -1.46 -17.21
N ALA A 160 -3.89 -2.71 -17.27
CA ALA A 160 -4.61 -3.38 -16.21
C ALA A 160 -3.75 -3.47 -14.93
N LEU A 161 -2.48 -3.85 -15.08
CA LEU A 161 -1.52 -3.89 -13.97
C LEU A 161 -1.29 -2.49 -13.39
N PHE A 162 -1.06 -1.48 -14.22
CA PHE A 162 -0.89 -0.09 -13.79
C PHE A 162 -2.10 0.41 -13.00
N ARG A 163 -3.32 0.18 -13.49
CA ARG A 163 -4.57 0.52 -12.77
C ARG A 163 -4.68 -0.20 -11.44
N GLN A 164 -4.28 -1.46 -11.36
CA GLN A 164 -4.27 -2.23 -10.13
C GLN A 164 -3.27 -1.66 -9.13
N MET A 165 -2.05 -1.36 -9.58
CA MET A 165 -1.00 -0.74 -8.76
C MET A 165 -1.43 0.64 -8.25
N HIS A 166 -2.01 1.46 -9.12
CA HIS A 166 -2.51 2.78 -8.76
C HIS A 166 -3.63 2.71 -7.72
N ARG A 167 -4.57 1.75 -7.85
CA ARG A 167 -5.61 1.50 -6.84
C ARG A 167 -5.04 1.05 -5.50
N LEU A 168 -4.01 0.22 -5.51
CA LEU A 168 -3.34 -0.26 -4.29
C LEU A 168 -2.53 0.86 -3.62
N ALA A 169 -1.89 1.72 -4.40
CA ALA A 169 -1.06 2.82 -3.92
C ALA A 169 -1.89 4.04 -3.48
N GLY A 170 -2.88 4.44 -4.29
CA GLY A 170 -3.67 5.65 -4.11
C GLY A 170 -4.97 5.47 -3.31
N GLY A 171 -5.29 4.26 -2.87
CA GLY A 171 -6.49 3.98 -2.11
C GLY A 171 -7.76 4.07 -2.97
N ARG A 172 -8.58 5.10 -2.76
CA ARG A 172 -9.85 5.31 -3.50
C ARG A 172 -9.72 6.16 -4.75
N ALA A 173 -8.52 6.66 -5.06
CA ALA A 173 -8.31 7.46 -6.26
C ALA A 173 -8.63 6.61 -7.50
N ARG A 174 -9.59 7.07 -8.30
CA ARG A 174 -9.92 6.46 -9.58
C ARG A 174 -9.08 7.12 -10.66
N ILE A 175 -8.49 6.32 -11.53
CA ILE A 175 -7.94 6.83 -12.77
C ILE A 175 -9.13 7.37 -13.56
N THR A 176 -9.12 8.65 -13.89
CA THR A 176 -10.18 9.24 -14.69
C THR A 176 -10.09 8.72 -16.12
N ARG A 177 -11.25 8.59 -16.78
CA ARG A 177 -11.33 8.12 -18.18
C ARG A 177 -10.47 8.94 -19.16
N ALA A 178 -10.27 10.22 -18.85
CA ALA A 178 -9.38 11.11 -19.60
C ALA A 178 -7.89 10.73 -19.55
N MET A 179 -7.48 9.89 -18.58
CA MET A 179 -6.11 9.41 -18.45
C MET A 179 -5.93 7.99 -19.06
N GLU A 180 -7.01 7.39 -19.55
CA GLU A 180 -6.93 6.12 -20.27
C GLU A 180 -6.69 6.45 -21.76
N PRO A 181 -5.61 5.91 -22.38
CA PRO A 181 -5.45 6.04 -23.83
C PRO A 181 -6.59 5.30 -24.55
N ALA A 182 -7.02 5.88 -25.67
CA ALA A 182 -8.05 5.34 -26.53
C ALA A 182 -7.70 3.95 -27.08
#